data_71c42f8f4036c37f29947d2e90d96dae
#
_entry.id   71c42f8f4036c37f29947d2e90d96dae
#
_cell.length_a   1.000
_cell.length_b   1.000
_cell.length_c   1.000
_cell.angle_alpha   90.00
_cell.angle_beta   90.00
_cell.angle_gamma   90.00
#
_symmetry.space_group_name_H-M   'P 1'
#
loop_
_entity.id
_entity.type
_entity.pdbx_description
1 polymer ?
#
loop_
_entity_poly.entity_id
_entity_poly.type
_entity_poly.pdbx_seq_one_letter_code
_entity_poly.pdbx_strand_id
1 'polypeptide(L)'
;MYKQNDSGSAQTRRQFLVKSSLLAGASMAGALEVSRSAYGAGSDQIKIGLIGCGGRGSGSIANALSVNPGARLYAMADAFADRLEAAKTQLQQKFSNQMELNERCFSGFDAARKLIESGVQVALLTTPPHFRPMHIEACVEAGVHVFAEKPMAVDAPGVRRVLAAGEKARQKKLSFVSGFQTRYSPAAREEVKRVHDGEIGDIVSIEGVYNTGPLWHRGHQTEWTEMEFQMRNWYYFTWLSGDHLVEQHVHFLDLVNWLMHERPPMQAWGYGGRSQRVESKFGDIFDHHSVVYEYETGPRVYALTRQQSGCFNGVYATVFGTKGQLRRGGNKKQSGIFDNQGMLKWQAPTESEMPEVNRYRDMFAAMQAGTPINDSLTMARSSMLAILGRMATHSGQRITWEEAWASNKVLAPERYDWAANPPVMPNPDGNYPHPIPGVTQVL
;
A
#
# COMPACT_ATOMS: atom_id res chain seq x y z
N MET A 1 -80.78 -24.66 23.06
CA MET A 1 -80.97 -23.22 23.25
C MET A 1 -79.63 -22.56 23.41
N TYR A 2 -79.46 -21.55 22.57
CA TYR A 2 -78.44 -20.49 22.58
C TYR A 2 -76.94 -20.78 22.31
N LYS A 3 -76.55 -20.22 21.15
CA LYS A 3 -75.22 -19.94 20.64
C LYS A 3 -74.59 -18.84 21.48
N GLN A 4 -73.25 -18.82 21.51
CA GLN A 4 -72.48 -17.59 21.44
C GLN A 4 -71.21 -17.76 20.58
N ASN A 5 -71.08 -16.88 19.61
CA ASN A 5 -69.95 -16.75 18.69
C ASN A 5 -68.78 -16.03 19.39
N ASP A 6 -67.62 -16.52 19.14
CA ASP A 6 -66.40 -15.70 19.36
C ASP A 6 -65.68 -15.52 18.05
N SER A 7 -65.70 -14.25 17.55
CA SER A 7 -65.08 -13.83 16.28
C SER A 7 -63.68 -13.33 16.53
N GLY A 8 -62.70 -14.21 16.44
CA GLY A 8 -61.30 -13.83 16.35
C GLY A 8 -60.98 -13.28 14.94
N SER A 9 -60.76 -11.99 14.80
CA SER A 9 -60.40 -11.37 13.54
C SER A 9 -59.02 -11.80 13.09
N ALA A 10 -58.95 -12.61 12.05
CA ALA A 10 -57.72 -12.99 11.40
C ALA A 10 -57.10 -11.76 10.70
N GLN A 11 -55.94 -11.31 11.13
CA GLN A 11 -55.15 -10.28 10.43
C GLN A 11 -54.76 -10.77 9.04
N THR A 12 -55.08 -10.00 8.02
CA THR A 12 -54.74 -10.33 6.63
C THR A 12 -53.25 -10.22 6.40
N ARG A 13 -52.72 -11.09 5.52
CA ARG A 13 -51.29 -11.07 5.07
C ARG A 13 -50.79 -9.66 4.71
N ARG A 14 -51.66 -8.81 4.21
CA ARG A 14 -51.34 -7.40 3.87
C ARG A 14 -51.09 -6.53 5.09
N GLN A 15 -51.80 -6.71 6.18
CA GLN A 15 -51.59 -5.97 7.44
C GLN A 15 -50.34 -6.44 8.17
N PHE A 16 -49.96 -7.71 8.06
CA PHE A 16 -48.69 -8.21 8.58
C PHE A 16 -47.50 -7.68 7.85
N LEU A 17 -47.55 -7.62 6.50
CA LEU A 17 -46.48 -7.08 5.68
C LEU A 17 -46.26 -5.57 5.84
N VAL A 18 -47.36 -4.79 6.06
CA VAL A 18 -47.24 -3.35 6.31
C VAL A 18 -46.66 -3.07 7.70
N LYS A 19 -46.98 -3.86 8.71
CA LYS A 19 -46.38 -3.72 10.08
C LYS A 19 -44.93 -4.19 10.11
N SER A 20 -44.57 -5.22 9.35
CA SER A 20 -43.17 -5.70 9.24
C SER A 20 -42.29 -4.71 8.47
N SER A 21 -42.80 -4.04 7.43
CA SER A 21 -42.07 -3.02 6.68
C SER A 21 -41.86 -1.72 7.46
N LEU A 22 -42.78 -1.35 8.33
CA LEU A 22 -42.65 -0.18 9.23
C LEU A 22 -41.61 -0.42 10.35
N LEU A 23 -41.50 -1.65 10.88
CA LEU A 23 -40.47 -2.02 11.86
C LEU A 23 -39.08 -2.15 11.24
N ALA A 24 -38.96 -2.66 10.02
CA ALA A 24 -37.71 -2.72 9.28
C ALA A 24 -37.23 -1.32 8.82
N GLY A 25 -38.16 -0.43 8.48
CA GLY A 25 -37.86 0.97 8.14
C GLY A 25 -37.36 1.78 9.33
N ALA A 26 -37.91 1.56 10.52
CA ALA A 26 -37.48 2.26 11.72
C ALA A 26 -36.09 1.81 12.24
N SER A 27 -35.75 0.53 12.09
CA SER A 27 -34.41 0.02 12.44
C SER A 27 -33.34 0.44 11.44
N MET A 28 -33.66 0.61 10.14
CA MET A 28 -32.71 1.14 9.16
C MET A 28 -32.54 2.66 9.26
N ALA A 29 -33.57 3.41 9.63
CA ALA A 29 -33.47 4.85 9.88
C ALA A 29 -32.64 5.15 11.14
N GLY A 30 -32.78 4.36 12.21
CA GLY A 30 -31.95 4.46 13.42
C GLY A 30 -30.47 4.13 13.19
N ALA A 31 -30.15 3.14 12.33
CA ALA A 31 -28.79 2.81 11.96
C ALA A 31 -28.13 3.86 11.04
N LEU A 32 -28.93 4.57 10.21
CA LEU A 32 -28.48 5.69 9.40
C LEU A 32 -28.28 6.98 10.20
N GLU A 33 -29.03 7.19 11.28
CA GLU A 33 -28.82 8.33 12.18
C GLU A 33 -27.61 8.12 13.10
N VAL A 34 -27.31 6.89 13.55
CA VAL A 34 -26.10 6.60 14.33
C VAL A 34 -24.84 6.80 13.48
N SER A 35 -24.84 6.49 12.18
CA SER A 35 -23.71 6.80 11.29
C SER A 35 -23.59 8.29 10.95
N ARG A 36 -24.69 9.05 10.95
CA ARG A 36 -24.67 10.51 10.78
C ARG A 36 -24.34 11.26 12.07
N SER A 37 -24.73 10.74 13.23
CA SER A 37 -24.42 11.37 14.52
C SER A 37 -22.95 11.22 14.93
N ALA A 38 -22.22 10.23 14.40
CA ALA A 38 -20.78 10.12 14.60
C ALA A 38 -19.97 11.23 13.89
N TYR A 39 -20.55 11.86 12.85
CA TYR A 39 -19.96 13.00 12.13
C TYR A 39 -20.66 14.34 12.43
N GLY A 40 -21.84 14.33 13.05
CA GLY A 40 -22.71 15.49 13.15
C GLY A 40 -22.84 16.14 14.52
N ALA A 41 -22.10 15.69 15.54
CA ALA A 41 -22.20 16.28 16.88
C ALA A 41 -20.81 16.57 17.48
N GLY A 42 -20.26 17.75 17.18
CA GLY A 42 -19.42 18.46 18.14
C GLY A 42 -17.92 18.18 18.14
N SER A 43 -17.24 18.19 17.05
CA SER A 43 -15.93 18.84 16.81
C SER A 43 -15.51 18.57 15.36
N ASP A 44 -15.02 19.60 14.66
CA ASP A 44 -14.35 19.48 13.32
C ASP A 44 -13.03 18.71 13.42
N GLN A 45 -12.78 18.00 14.51
CA GLN A 45 -11.54 17.29 14.80
C GLN A 45 -11.55 15.87 14.24
N ILE A 46 -10.48 15.51 13.51
CA ILE A 46 -10.25 14.15 12.99
C ILE A 46 -9.17 13.48 13.83
N LYS A 47 -9.52 12.41 14.54
CA LYS A 47 -8.61 11.61 15.38
C LYS A 47 -7.81 10.64 14.54
N ILE A 48 -6.51 10.90 14.40
CA ILE A 48 -5.59 10.11 13.57
C ILE A 48 -4.72 9.23 14.46
N GLY A 49 -4.62 7.95 14.11
CA GLY A 49 -3.64 7.01 14.67
C GLY A 49 -2.50 6.77 13.69
N LEU A 50 -1.26 6.77 14.19
CA LEU A 50 -0.07 6.43 13.43
C LEU A 50 0.41 5.03 13.81
N ILE A 51 0.41 4.09 12.87
CA ILE A 51 0.95 2.73 13.03
C ILE A 51 2.23 2.58 12.20
N GLY A 52 3.36 2.49 12.90
CA GLY A 52 4.70 2.53 12.33
C GLY A 52 5.34 3.93 12.44
N CYS A 53 6.17 4.13 13.46
CA CYS A 53 6.75 5.42 13.84
C CYS A 53 8.15 5.67 13.25
N GLY A 54 8.49 5.00 12.13
CA GLY A 54 9.73 5.26 11.40
C GLY A 54 9.71 6.60 10.65
N GLY A 55 10.78 6.92 9.90
CA GLY A 55 10.89 8.18 9.15
C GLY A 55 9.73 8.40 8.16
N ARG A 56 9.26 7.33 7.49
CA ARG A 56 8.08 7.42 6.61
C ARG A 56 6.81 7.73 7.42
N GLY A 57 6.62 7.11 8.58
CA GLY A 57 5.48 7.38 9.45
C GLY A 57 5.46 8.82 9.96
N SER A 58 6.58 9.30 10.49
CA SER A 58 6.71 10.69 10.94
C SER A 58 6.44 11.70 9.82
N GLY A 59 6.94 11.45 8.60
CA GLY A 59 6.63 12.27 7.42
C GLY A 59 5.15 12.19 7.01
N SER A 60 4.56 11.01 7.06
CA SER A 60 3.15 10.77 6.72
C SER A 60 2.19 11.54 7.62
N ILE A 61 2.35 11.43 8.93
CA ILE A 61 1.52 12.17 9.88
C ILE A 61 1.77 13.69 9.81
N ALA A 62 3.01 14.12 9.61
CA ALA A 62 3.33 15.54 9.43
C ALA A 62 2.58 16.14 8.22
N ASN A 63 2.55 15.43 7.09
CA ASN A 63 1.79 15.84 5.90
C ASN A 63 0.27 15.87 6.19
N ALA A 64 -0.26 14.88 6.88
CA ALA A 64 -1.68 14.84 7.23
C ALA A 64 -2.09 16.00 8.15
N LEU A 65 -1.29 16.31 9.16
CA LEU A 65 -1.52 17.43 10.09
C LEU A 65 -1.41 18.78 9.40
N SER A 66 -0.49 18.93 8.43
CA SER A 66 -0.25 20.20 7.73
C SER A 66 -1.42 20.64 6.84
N VAL A 67 -2.23 19.71 6.33
CA VAL A 67 -3.35 20.01 5.40
C VAL A 67 -4.70 20.19 6.08
N ASN A 68 -4.80 19.84 7.36
CA ASN A 68 -6.06 19.98 8.09
C ASN A 68 -5.81 20.46 9.54
N PRO A 69 -6.11 21.73 9.86
CA PRO A 69 -5.97 22.26 11.21
C PRO A 69 -6.83 21.52 12.26
N GLY A 70 -7.92 20.87 11.85
CA GLY A 70 -8.77 20.06 12.71
C GLY A 70 -8.24 18.64 12.97
N ALA A 71 -7.21 18.20 12.24
CA ALA A 71 -6.60 16.88 12.46
C ALA A 71 -5.80 16.84 13.78
N ARG A 72 -5.93 15.72 14.49
CA ARG A 72 -5.23 15.47 15.76
C ARG A 72 -4.50 14.15 15.71
N LEU A 73 -3.21 14.13 16.03
CA LEU A 73 -2.48 12.90 16.33
C LEU A 73 -2.97 12.40 17.68
N TYR A 74 -3.84 11.38 17.64
CA TYR A 74 -4.59 10.90 18.79
C TYR A 74 -3.97 9.66 19.45
N ALA A 75 -3.31 8.81 18.65
CA ALA A 75 -2.62 7.61 19.13
C ALA A 75 -1.41 7.28 18.25
N MET A 76 -0.40 6.64 18.84
CA MET A 76 0.80 6.14 18.15
C MET A 76 1.08 4.69 18.51
N ALA A 77 1.56 3.90 17.53
CA ALA A 77 1.91 2.50 17.71
C ALA A 77 3.14 2.13 16.87
N ASP A 78 4.08 1.42 17.47
CA ASP A 78 5.24 0.81 16.79
C ASP A 78 5.60 -0.51 17.48
N ALA A 79 6.27 -1.41 16.77
CA ALA A 79 6.84 -2.60 17.41
C ALA A 79 7.93 -2.22 18.42
N PHE A 80 8.63 -1.10 18.19
CA PHE A 80 9.79 -0.64 18.96
C PHE A 80 9.49 0.64 19.72
N ALA A 81 9.62 0.59 21.04
CA ALA A 81 9.38 1.75 21.91
C ALA A 81 10.35 2.92 21.63
N ASP A 82 11.61 2.63 21.33
CA ASP A 82 12.62 3.65 20.98
C ASP A 82 12.24 4.44 19.73
N ARG A 83 11.69 3.79 18.71
CA ARG A 83 11.21 4.45 17.49
C ARG A 83 9.97 5.32 17.73
N LEU A 84 9.06 4.82 18.55
CA LEU A 84 7.86 5.54 18.95
C LEU A 84 8.23 6.84 19.69
N GLU A 85 9.08 6.78 20.71
CA GLU A 85 9.47 7.95 21.49
C GLU A 85 10.29 8.95 20.67
N ALA A 86 11.17 8.49 19.78
CA ALA A 86 11.90 9.38 18.87
C ALA A 86 10.95 10.16 17.94
N ALA A 87 9.97 9.47 17.35
CA ALA A 87 8.96 10.10 16.49
C ALA A 87 8.07 11.07 17.26
N LYS A 88 7.63 10.70 18.46
CA LYS A 88 6.82 11.55 19.35
C LYS A 88 7.56 12.86 19.68
N THR A 89 8.82 12.76 20.09
CA THR A 89 9.66 13.92 20.39
C THR A 89 9.82 14.84 19.16
N GLN A 90 10.09 14.27 17.99
CA GLN A 90 10.23 15.03 16.75
C GLN A 90 8.92 15.74 16.35
N LEU A 91 7.79 15.06 16.45
CA LEU A 91 6.48 15.63 16.10
C LEU A 91 6.03 16.70 17.08
N GLN A 92 6.33 16.53 18.37
CA GLN A 92 6.02 17.51 19.42
C GLN A 92 6.62 18.90 19.13
N GLN A 93 7.81 18.95 18.51
CA GLN A 93 8.47 20.22 18.16
C GLN A 93 7.69 21.06 17.14
N LYS A 94 6.94 20.41 16.24
CA LYS A 94 6.26 21.08 15.12
C LYS A 94 4.73 21.12 15.24
N PHE A 95 4.14 20.15 15.92
CA PHE A 95 2.70 19.91 15.93
C PHE A 95 2.13 19.79 17.34
N SER A 96 2.76 20.41 18.36
CA SER A 96 2.32 20.34 19.76
C SER A 96 0.82 20.59 19.93
N ASN A 97 0.28 21.59 19.22
CA ASN A 97 -1.15 22.00 19.29
C ASN A 97 -2.10 20.99 18.59
N GLN A 98 -1.58 20.04 17.83
CA GLN A 98 -2.34 19.00 17.14
C GLN A 98 -2.06 17.60 17.70
N MET A 99 -1.35 17.48 18.83
CA MET A 99 -1.06 16.21 19.50
C MET A 99 -1.94 16.06 20.74
N GLU A 100 -2.75 14.99 20.78
CA GLU A 100 -3.65 14.63 21.87
C GLU A 100 -3.41 13.17 22.32
N LEU A 101 -2.15 12.79 22.50
CA LEU A 101 -1.77 11.39 22.72
C LEU A 101 -2.20 10.86 24.10
N ASN A 102 -2.10 11.67 25.16
CA ASN A 102 -2.25 11.21 26.54
C ASN A 102 -1.46 9.89 26.76
N GLU A 103 -2.14 8.79 27.17
CA GLU A 103 -1.52 7.48 27.36
C GLU A 103 -1.63 6.56 26.12
N ARG A 104 -2.08 7.06 24.95
CA ARG A 104 -2.31 6.27 23.74
C ARG A 104 -1.06 6.11 22.88
N CYS A 105 0.03 5.68 23.52
CA CYS A 105 1.30 5.31 22.89
C CYS A 105 1.58 3.84 23.19
N PHE A 106 1.56 3.00 22.15
CA PHE A 106 1.60 1.54 22.31
C PHE A 106 2.83 0.96 21.61
N SER A 107 3.54 0.04 22.28
CA SER A 107 4.67 -0.68 21.68
C SER A 107 4.48 -2.19 21.75
N GLY A 108 5.19 -2.92 20.86
CA GLY A 108 5.11 -4.38 20.75
C GLY A 108 4.22 -4.85 19.59
N PHE A 109 4.08 -6.17 19.45
CA PHE A 109 3.33 -6.78 18.33
C PHE A 109 1.81 -6.51 18.39
N ASP A 110 1.25 -6.23 19.54
CA ASP A 110 -0.17 -5.92 19.75
C ASP A 110 -0.48 -4.41 19.70
N ALA A 111 0.53 -3.58 19.51
CA ALA A 111 0.42 -2.12 19.53
C ALA A 111 -0.60 -1.58 18.51
N ALA A 112 -0.61 -2.14 17.30
CA ALA A 112 -1.57 -1.74 16.26
C ALA A 112 -3.02 -2.01 16.68
N ARG A 113 -3.31 -3.17 17.27
CA ARG A 113 -4.63 -3.52 17.79
C ARG A 113 -5.07 -2.54 18.90
N LYS A 114 -4.21 -2.28 19.87
CA LYS A 114 -4.49 -1.32 20.96
C LYS A 114 -4.78 0.09 20.43
N LEU A 115 -4.04 0.53 19.41
CA LEU A 115 -4.28 1.82 18.76
C LEU A 115 -5.66 1.85 18.09
N ILE A 116 -6.02 0.82 17.33
CA ILE A 116 -7.32 0.75 16.64
C ILE A 116 -8.47 0.79 17.66
N GLU A 117 -8.34 0.07 18.77
CA GLU A 117 -9.32 0.03 19.87
C GLU A 117 -9.40 1.35 20.67
N SER A 118 -8.44 2.28 20.51
CA SER A 118 -8.38 3.54 21.27
C SER A 118 -9.37 4.63 20.78
N GLY A 119 -10.12 4.38 19.71
CA GLY A 119 -11.14 5.30 19.19
C GLY A 119 -10.62 6.27 18.12
N VAL A 120 -9.58 5.90 17.38
CA VAL A 120 -9.13 6.63 16.19
C VAL A 120 -10.17 6.54 15.08
N GLN A 121 -10.28 7.59 14.26
CA GLN A 121 -11.16 7.63 13.10
C GLN A 121 -10.41 7.29 11.80
N VAL A 122 -9.12 7.62 11.74
CA VAL A 122 -8.23 7.35 10.60
C VAL A 122 -6.97 6.67 11.12
N ALA A 123 -6.54 5.59 10.49
CA ALA A 123 -5.25 4.96 10.74
C ALA A 123 -4.30 5.20 9.56
N LEU A 124 -3.09 5.72 9.84
CA LEU A 124 -1.99 5.79 8.89
C LEU A 124 -1.09 4.58 9.08
N LEU A 125 -1.11 3.65 8.10
CA LEU A 125 -0.39 2.39 8.13
C LEU A 125 0.95 2.52 7.40
N THR A 126 2.03 2.67 8.15
CA THR A 126 3.38 2.93 7.63
C THR A 126 4.41 1.88 8.07
N THR A 127 3.94 0.76 8.58
CA THR A 127 4.74 -0.44 8.92
C THR A 127 5.38 -1.07 7.68
N PRO A 128 6.32 -2.02 7.82
CA PRO A 128 6.78 -2.82 6.69
C PRO A 128 5.63 -3.51 5.93
N PRO A 129 5.76 -3.77 4.62
CA PRO A 129 4.69 -4.32 3.78
C PRO A 129 4.01 -5.59 4.30
N HIS A 130 4.78 -6.45 4.94
CA HIS A 130 4.29 -7.69 5.54
C HIS A 130 3.09 -7.50 6.49
N PHE A 131 3.11 -6.44 7.31
CA PHE A 131 2.08 -6.21 8.32
C PHE A 131 0.81 -5.54 7.79
N ARG A 132 0.85 -4.95 6.60
CA ARG A 132 -0.26 -4.15 6.06
C ARG A 132 -1.56 -4.92 5.89
N PRO A 133 -1.58 -6.15 5.33
CA PRO A 133 -2.83 -6.88 5.18
C PRO A 133 -3.59 -7.04 6.50
N MET A 134 -2.90 -7.45 7.57
CA MET A 134 -3.51 -7.64 8.88
C MET A 134 -3.97 -6.33 9.53
N HIS A 135 -3.21 -5.26 9.38
CA HIS A 135 -3.58 -3.95 9.94
C HIS A 135 -4.76 -3.32 9.18
N ILE A 136 -4.79 -3.46 7.84
CA ILE A 136 -5.91 -3.00 7.00
C ILE A 136 -7.20 -3.73 7.40
N GLU A 137 -7.16 -5.06 7.51
CA GLU A 137 -8.32 -5.84 7.93
C GLU A 137 -8.84 -5.39 9.30
N ALA A 138 -7.95 -5.25 10.29
CA ALA A 138 -8.32 -4.83 11.63
C ALA A 138 -8.95 -3.42 11.65
N CYS A 139 -8.40 -2.47 10.90
CA CYS A 139 -8.96 -1.12 10.78
C CYS A 139 -10.36 -1.15 10.14
N VAL A 140 -10.52 -1.87 9.03
CA VAL A 140 -11.80 -1.94 8.32
C VAL A 140 -12.86 -2.65 9.17
N GLU A 141 -12.51 -3.71 9.90
CA GLU A 141 -13.43 -4.36 10.84
C GLU A 141 -13.89 -3.40 11.94
N ALA A 142 -12.99 -2.60 12.49
CA ALA A 142 -13.29 -1.60 13.51
C ALA A 142 -14.00 -0.34 12.98
N GLY A 143 -14.25 -0.22 11.68
CA GLY A 143 -14.89 0.96 11.09
C GLY A 143 -13.96 2.18 10.99
N VAL A 144 -12.65 1.97 10.92
CA VAL A 144 -11.63 3.02 10.85
C VAL A 144 -11.24 3.25 9.39
N HIS A 145 -11.19 4.52 8.95
CA HIS A 145 -10.67 4.90 7.64
C HIS A 145 -9.18 4.58 7.54
N VAL A 146 -8.72 4.14 6.37
CA VAL A 146 -7.36 3.67 6.17
C VAL A 146 -6.61 4.55 5.17
N PHE A 147 -5.45 5.02 5.58
CA PHE A 147 -4.36 5.37 4.68
C PHE A 147 -3.29 4.30 4.81
N ALA A 148 -2.89 3.67 3.72
CA ALA A 148 -1.86 2.62 3.75
C ALA A 148 -0.71 2.91 2.79
N GLU A 149 0.52 2.91 3.30
CA GLU A 149 1.72 3.05 2.46
C GLU A 149 1.89 1.84 1.52
N LYS A 150 2.56 2.06 0.42
CA LYS A 150 2.92 1.03 -0.58
C LYS A 150 4.14 0.18 -0.11
N PRO A 151 4.32 -1.03 -0.66
CA PRO A 151 3.34 -1.92 -1.27
C PRO A 151 2.37 -2.50 -0.22
N MET A 152 1.27 -3.12 -0.68
CA MET A 152 0.20 -3.57 0.23
C MET A 152 0.46 -4.90 0.89
N ALA A 153 1.33 -5.72 0.33
CA ALA A 153 1.66 -7.05 0.79
C ALA A 153 3.00 -7.50 0.20
N VAL A 154 3.49 -8.63 0.67
CA VAL A 154 4.72 -9.28 0.18
C VAL A 154 4.46 -10.59 -0.58
N ASP A 155 3.23 -11.08 -0.55
CA ASP A 155 2.80 -12.34 -1.15
C ASP A 155 1.36 -12.26 -1.70
N ALA A 156 0.97 -13.22 -2.55
CA ALA A 156 -0.34 -13.25 -3.17
C ALA A 156 -1.49 -13.44 -2.16
N PRO A 157 -1.39 -14.30 -1.12
CA PRO A 157 -2.39 -14.36 -0.08
C PRO A 157 -2.64 -13.01 0.60
N GLY A 158 -1.59 -12.26 0.92
CA GLY A 158 -1.69 -10.90 1.49
C GLY A 158 -2.41 -9.94 0.55
N VAL A 159 -2.12 -9.98 -0.75
CA VAL A 159 -2.82 -9.16 -1.76
C VAL A 159 -4.32 -9.48 -1.79
N ARG A 160 -4.69 -10.76 -1.79
CA ARG A 160 -6.11 -11.18 -1.78
C ARG A 160 -6.83 -10.71 -0.51
N ARG A 161 -6.17 -10.74 0.65
CA ARG A 161 -6.69 -10.19 1.92
C ARG A 161 -6.97 -8.69 1.82
N VAL A 162 -6.06 -7.92 1.25
CA VAL A 162 -6.24 -6.47 1.04
C VAL A 162 -7.45 -6.18 0.15
N LEU A 163 -7.65 -6.95 -0.92
CA LEU A 163 -8.84 -6.80 -1.78
C LEU A 163 -10.13 -7.10 -1.02
N ALA A 164 -10.18 -8.18 -0.25
CA ALA A 164 -11.35 -8.52 0.54
C ALA A 164 -11.68 -7.43 1.59
N ALA A 165 -10.64 -6.89 2.25
CA ALA A 165 -10.79 -5.77 3.17
C ALA A 165 -11.26 -4.49 2.44
N GLY A 166 -10.75 -4.23 1.23
CA GLY A 166 -11.19 -3.10 0.39
C GLY A 166 -12.67 -3.16 0.01
N GLU A 167 -13.17 -4.34 -0.32
CA GLU A 167 -14.61 -4.53 -0.59
C GLU A 167 -15.46 -4.28 0.68
N LYS A 168 -15.03 -4.76 1.85
CA LYS A 168 -15.68 -4.44 3.11
C LYS A 168 -15.63 -2.94 3.43
N ALA A 169 -14.50 -2.26 3.16
CA ALA A 169 -14.37 -0.82 3.35
C ALA A 169 -15.39 -0.07 2.48
N ARG A 170 -15.58 -0.49 1.23
CA ARG A 170 -16.59 0.06 0.31
C ARG A 170 -18.01 -0.09 0.88
N GLN A 171 -18.35 -1.28 1.39
CA GLN A 171 -19.66 -1.55 2.00
C GLN A 171 -19.89 -0.73 3.26
N LYS A 172 -18.86 -0.53 4.09
CA LYS A 172 -18.88 0.30 5.30
C LYS A 172 -18.72 1.80 5.02
N LYS A 173 -18.59 2.21 3.76
CA LYS A 173 -18.33 3.61 3.34
C LYS A 173 -17.09 4.21 4.00
N LEU A 174 -16.03 3.43 4.14
CA LEU A 174 -14.75 3.86 4.67
C LEU A 174 -13.81 4.29 3.53
N SER A 175 -13.09 5.38 3.72
CA SER A 175 -12.00 5.74 2.82
C SER A 175 -10.83 4.77 3.00
N PHE A 176 -10.29 4.29 1.88
CA PHE A 176 -9.10 3.47 1.80
C PHE A 176 -8.16 4.06 0.76
N VAL A 177 -7.23 4.88 1.22
CA VAL A 177 -6.33 5.70 0.39
C VAL A 177 -4.94 5.11 0.33
N SER A 178 -4.33 5.17 -0.85
CA SER A 178 -3.05 4.55 -1.13
C SER A 178 -1.83 5.45 -0.94
N GLY A 179 -0.70 4.83 -0.58
CA GLY A 179 0.62 5.45 -0.57
C GLY A 179 1.23 5.69 -1.96
N PHE A 180 0.54 5.38 -3.06
CA PHE A 180 1.01 5.65 -4.42
C PHE A 180 0.82 7.11 -4.79
N GLN A 181 1.74 7.97 -4.37
CA GLN A 181 1.67 9.40 -4.53
C GLN A 181 1.52 9.88 -5.98
N THR A 182 2.05 9.13 -6.95
CA THR A 182 1.97 9.48 -8.38
C THR A 182 0.51 9.65 -8.84
N ARG A 183 -0.42 8.86 -8.32
CA ARG A 183 -1.85 8.97 -8.64
C ARG A 183 -2.53 10.22 -8.10
N TYR A 184 -1.89 10.88 -7.14
CA TYR A 184 -2.33 12.14 -6.53
C TYR A 184 -1.58 13.37 -7.05
N SER A 185 -0.74 13.19 -8.09
CA SER A 185 -0.06 14.25 -8.83
C SER A 185 -0.95 14.75 -9.96
N PRO A 186 -1.37 16.02 -9.99
CA PRO A 186 -2.09 16.60 -11.12
C PRO A 186 -1.33 16.45 -12.45
N ALA A 187 -0.01 16.63 -12.41
CA ALA A 187 0.85 16.45 -13.58
C ALA A 187 0.80 15.02 -14.10
N ALA A 188 0.92 14.02 -13.21
CA ALA A 188 0.84 12.62 -13.62
C ALA A 188 -0.55 12.21 -14.13
N ARG A 189 -1.61 12.75 -13.53
CA ARG A 189 -3.00 12.55 -14.03
C ARG A 189 -3.15 13.08 -15.46
N GLU A 190 -2.62 14.25 -15.76
CA GLU A 190 -2.64 14.82 -17.10
C GLU A 190 -1.76 14.05 -18.10
N GLU A 191 -0.56 13.61 -17.69
CA GLU A 191 0.32 12.75 -18.51
C GLU A 191 -0.38 11.45 -18.92
N VAL A 192 -0.96 10.73 -17.95
CA VAL A 192 -1.67 9.46 -18.21
C VAL A 192 -2.91 9.69 -19.06
N LYS A 193 -3.67 10.77 -18.78
CA LYS A 193 -4.83 11.13 -19.60
C LYS A 193 -4.43 11.34 -21.07
N ARG A 194 -3.38 12.09 -21.36
CA ARG A 194 -2.88 12.33 -22.72
C ARG A 194 -2.44 11.05 -23.43
N VAL A 195 -1.81 10.14 -22.71
CA VAL A 195 -1.49 8.81 -23.26
C VAL A 195 -2.75 8.04 -23.60
N HIS A 196 -3.75 8.04 -22.73
CA HIS A 196 -5.04 7.38 -22.96
C HIS A 196 -5.86 8.04 -24.08
N ASP A 197 -5.71 9.34 -24.26
CA ASP A 197 -6.32 10.10 -25.38
C ASP A 197 -5.59 9.84 -26.73
N GLY A 198 -4.52 9.03 -26.73
CA GLY A 198 -3.81 8.61 -27.94
C GLY A 198 -2.76 9.60 -28.46
N GLU A 199 -2.27 10.54 -27.64
CA GLU A 199 -1.28 11.54 -28.07
C GLU A 199 0.04 10.92 -28.51
N ILE A 200 0.43 9.77 -27.91
CA ILE A 200 1.57 8.97 -28.35
C ILE A 200 1.20 7.78 -29.25
N GLY A 201 -0.07 7.63 -29.61
CA GLY A 201 -0.61 6.46 -30.32
C GLY A 201 -0.73 5.25 -29.40
N ASP A 202 -0.75 4.04 -29.98
CA ASP A 202 -0.80 2.79 -29.21
C ASP A 202 0.52 2.53 -28.48
N ILE A 203 0.45 2.07 -27.24
CA ILE A 203 1.65 1.72 -26.46
C ILE A 203 2.29 0.48 -27.08
N VAL A 204 3.58 0.57 -27.41
CA VAL A 204 4.42 -0.52 -27.94
C VAL A 204 5.23 -1.17 -26.83
N SER A 205 5.87 -0.35 -26.00
CA SER A 205 6.62 -0.82 -24.83
C SER A 205 6.71 0.26 -23.75
N ILE A 206 7.00 -0.19 -22.53
CA ILE A 206 7.27 0.69 -21.39
C ILE A 206 8.59 0.25 -20.76
N GLU A 207 9.50 1.18 -20.55
CA GLU A 207 10.75 0.96 -19.83
C GLU A 207 10.77 1.77 -18.55
N GLY A 208 11.14 1.15 -17.44
CA GLY A 208 11.36 1.82 -16.17
C GLY A 208 12.66 1.42 -15.51
N VAL A 209 13.43 2.42 -15.13
CA VAL A 209 14.71 2.27 -14.47
C VAL A 209 14.64 2.81 -13.06
N TYR A 210 15.09 2.01 -12.09
CA TYR A 210 15.25 2.42 -10.70
C TYR A 210 16.62 1.95 -10.18
N ASN A 211 17.67 2.64 -10.60
CA ASN A 211 19.03 2.34 -10.22
C ASN A 211 19.52 3.33 -9.17
N THR A 212 19.87 2.83 -7.99
CA THR A 212 20.34 3.62 -6.85
C THR A 212 21.55 2.95 -6.19
N GLY A 213 22.18 3.67 -5.27
CA GLY A 213 23.17 3.09 -4.35
C GLY A 213 22.52 2.22 -3.26
N PRO A 214 23.33 1.68 -2.35
CA PRO A 214 22.86 0.91 -1.21
C PRO A 214 22.02 1.77 -0.27
N LEU A 215 21.09 1.13 0.43
CA LEU A 215 20.25 1.79 1.43
C LEU A 215 20.84 1.64 2.85
N TRP A 216 20.14 2.27 3.80
CA TRP A 216 20.45 2.21 5.21
C TRP A 216 20.49 0.78 5.76
N HIS A 217 21.34 0.55 6.76
CA HIS A 217 21.37 -0.64 7.59
C HIS A 217 21.51 -0.20 9.05
N ARG A 218 20.84 -0.91 9.99
CA ARG A 218 20.80 -0.52 11.41
C ARG A 218 21.90 -1.19 12.25
N GLY A 219 22.77 -1.95 11.62
CA GLY A 219 23.76 -2.76 12.33
C GLY A 219 23.13 -3.99 12.97
N HIS A 220 23.88 -4.61 13.87
CA HIS A 220 23.49 -5.72 14.73
C HIS A 220 23.92 -5.42 16.15
N GLN A 221 23.08 -5.72 17.14
CA GLN A 221 23.42 -5.64 18.55
C GLN A 221 23.30 -7.04 19.15
N THR A 222 24.20 -7.37 20.07
CA THR A 222 24.32 -8.74 20.62
C THR A 222 23.05 -9.17 21.38
N GLU A 223 22.35 -8.21 21.98
CA GLU A 223 21.13 -8.45 22.74
C GLU A 223 19.88 -8.65 21.88
N TRP A 224 19.93 -8.32 20.57
CA TRP A 224 18.78 -8.51 19.71
C TRP A 224 18.56 -9.98 19.39
N THR A 225 17.32 -10.43 19.52
CA THR A 225 16.91 -11.70 18.94
C THR A 225 16.94 -11.63 17.41
N GLU A 226 16.93 -12.78 16.75
CA GLU A 226 16.91 -12.82 15.28
C GLU A 226 15.65 -12.12 14.71
N MET A 227 14.50 -12.29 15.36
CA MET A 227 13.26 -11.58 15.01
C MET A 227 13.45 -10.07 15.11
N GLU A 228 14.05 -9.57 16.17
CA GLU A 228 14.31 -8.15 16.37
C GLU A 228 15.29 -7.62 15.32
N PHE A 229 16.38 -8.33 15.06
CA PHE A 229 17.38 -7.96 14.05
C PHE A 229 16.72 -7.82 12.67
N GLN A 230 15.95 -8.81 12.25
CA GLN A 230 15.26 -8.77 10.95
C GLN A 230 14.24 -7.65 10.88
N MET A 231 13.41 -7.45 11.90
CA MET A 231 12.43 -6.37 11.94
C MET A 231 13.07 -4.97 11.95
N ARG A 232 14.21 -4.78 12.63
CA ARG A 232 14.97 -3.52 12.60
C ARG A 232 15.61 -3.26 11.24
N ASN A 233 16.01 -4.33 10.53
CA ASN A 233 16.58 -4.31 9.19
C ASN A 233 15.60 -4.83 8.13
N TRP A 234 14.32 -4.61 8.32
CA TRP A 234 13.20 -5.18 7.56
C TRP A 234 13.36 -5.12 6.04
N TYR A 235 14.05 -4.11 5.54
CA TYR A 235 14.27 -3.91 4.12
C TYR A 235 15.00 -5.08 3.46
N TYR A 236 15.89 -5.71 4.19
CA TYR A 236 16.80 -6.76 3.69
C TYR A 236 16.22 -8.17 3.79
N PHE A 237 14.98 -8.32 4.22
CA PHE A 237 14.32 -9.62 4.38
C PHE A 237 13.06 -9.69 3.52
N THR A 238 13.03 -10.68 2.60
CA THR A 238 11.94 -10.85 1.63
C THR A 238 10.57 -10.96 2.29
N TRP A 239 10.49 -11.62 3.45
CA TRP A 239 9.22 -11.78 4.15
C TRP A 239 8.67 -10.47 4.70
N LEU A 240 9.51 -9.46 4.96
CA LEU A 240 9.11 -8.14 5.46
C LEU A 240 8.93 -7.10 4.36
N SER A 241 9.85 -7.06 3.40
CA SER A 241 9.90 -6.05 2.33
C SER A 241 9.28 -6.50 1.02
N GLY A 242 9.29 -7.80 0.75
CA GLY A 242 8.99 -8.35 -0.57
C GLY A 242 10.15 -8.30 -1.55
N ASP A 243 11.37 -7.95 -1.12
CA ASP A 243 12.53 -7.56 -1.91
C ASP A 243 12.40 -6.13 -2.51
N HIS A 244 13.52 -5.53 -2.96
CA HIS A 244 13.54 -4.15 -3.41
C HIS A 244 12.74 -3.90 -4.71
N LEU A 245 12.54 -4.91 -5.52
CA LEU A 245 11.62 -4.82 -6.66
C LEU A 245 10.19 -4.51 -6.19
N VAL A 246 9.72 -5.19 -5.14
CA VAL A 246 8.39 -5.00 -4.56
C VAL A 246 8.33 -3.72 -3.75
N GLU A 247 9.34 -3.42 -2.95
CA GLU A 247 9.32 -2.26 -2.06
C GLU A 247 9.53 -0.93 -2.78
N GLN A 248 10.48 -0.88 -3.73
CA GLN A 248 10.88 0.36 -4.41
C GLN A 248 10.30 0.48 -5.81
N HIS A 249 10.51 -0.52 -6.65
CA HIS A 249 10.18 -0.42 -8.08
C HIS A 249 8.67 -0.53 -8.35
N VAL A 250 7.90 -0.90 -7.33
CA VAL A 250 6.43 -0.88 -7.37
C VAL A 250 5.84 0.49 -7.75
N HIS A 251 6.55 1.59 -7.52
CA HIS A 251 6.11 2.91 -7.99
C HIS A 251 6.04 3.00 -9.51
N PHE A 252 7.02 2.43 -10.21
CA PHE A 252 6.99 2.31 -11.67
C PHE A 252 5.89 1.34 -12.11
N LEU A 253 5.77 0.20 -11.45
CA LEU A 253 4.77 -0.81 -11.79
C LEU A 253 3.33 -0.31 -11.54
N ASP A 254 3.13 0.59 -10.59
CA ASP A 254 1.86 1.29 -10.42
C ASP A 254 1.54 2.23 -11.60
N LEU A 255 2.54 2.96 -12.11
CA LEU A 255 2.38 3.75 -13.33
C LEU A 255 2.05 2.84 -14.54
N VAL A 256 2.72 1.70 -14.67
CA VAL A 256 2.42 0.70 -15.72
C VAL A 256 0.98 0.21 -15.61
N ASN A 257 0.57 -0.20 -14.41
CA ASN A 257 -0.79 -0.66 -14.15
C ASN A 257 -1.83 0.40 -14.59
N TRP A 258 -1.57 1.67 -14.29
CA TRP A 258 -2.42 2.78 -14.70
C TRP A 258 -2.45 2.99 -16.21
N LEU A 259 -1.27 3.03 -16.86
CA LEU A 259 -1.15 3.18 -18.33
C LEU A 259 -1.79 2.03 -19.08
N MET A 260 -1.76 0.82 -18.53
CA MET A 260 -2.37 -0.38 -19.11
C MET A 260 -3.84 -0.57 -18.71
N HIS A 261 -4.53 0.52 -18.27
CA HIS A 261 -5.95 0.51 -17.86
C HIS A 261 -6.27 -0.53 -16.79
N GLU A 262 -5.38 -0.73 -15.83
CA GLU A 262 -5.50 -1.71 -14.74
C GLU A 262 -5.60 -3.19 -15.22
N ARG A 263 -5.22 -3.47 -16.47
CA ARG A 263 -5.19 -4.84 -17.01
C ARG A 263 -3.89 -5.53 -16.57
N PRO A 264 -3.97 -6.78 -16.09
CA PRO A 264 -2.77 -7.52 -15.75
C PRO A 264 -2.00 -7.97 -17.00
N PRO A 265 -0.68 -8.23 -16.90
CA PRO A 265 0.05 -8.95 -17.95
C PRO A 265 -0.38 -10.41 -17.99
N MET A 266 -0.16 -11.10 -19.11
CA MET A 266 -0.33 -12.55 -19.19
C MET A 266 0.71 -13.27 -18.32
N GLN A 267 1.96 -12.78 -18.34
CA GLN A 267 3.09 -13.44 -17.69
C GLN A 267 4.26 -12.49 -17.48
N ALA A 268 5.20 -12.92 -16.64
CA ALA A 268 6.51 -12.29 -16.50
C ALA A 268 7.63 -13.31 -16.46
N TRP A 269 8.82 -12.88 -16.87
CA TRP A 269 10.07 -13.59 -16.72
C TRP A 269 11.21 -12.60 -16.55
N GLY A 270 12.36 -13.05 -16.05
CA GLY A 270 13.43 -12.08 -15.84
C GLY A 270 14.67 -12.68 -15.20
N TYR A 271 15.61 -11.79 -14.93
CA TYR A 271 16.89 -12.10 -14.32
C TYR A 271 17.06 -11.29 -13.03
N GLY A 272 17.71 -11.87 -12.05
CA GLY A 272 18.05 -11.18 -10.82
C GLY A 272 19.11 -11.94 -10.04
N GLY A 273 19.66 -11.31 -9.04
CA GLY A 273 20.67 -11.93 -8.21
C GLY A 273 21.33 -10.99 -7.24
N ARG A 274 22.41 -11.46 -6.67
CA ARG A 274 23.27 -10.74 -5.71
C ARG A 274 24.68 -10.72 -6.22
N SER A 275 25.30 -9.54 -6.31
CA SER A 275 26.72 -9.39 -6.64
C SER A 275 27.48 -8.50 -5.65
N GLN A 276 26.80 -7.57 -4.99
CA GLN A 276 27.35 -6.74 -3.91
C GLN A 276 26.73 -7.02 -2.54
N ARG A 277 25.48 -7.48 -2.46
CA ARG A 277 24.80 -7.86 -1.21
C ARG A 277 25.17 -9.27 -0.77
N VAL A 278 26.46 -9.57 -0.67
CA VAL A 278 26.96 -10.91 -0.34
C VAL A 278 27.20 -11.13 1.14
N GLU A 279 27.31 -10.06 1.93
CA GLU A 279 27.48 -10.17 3.39
C GLU A 279 26.16 -10.54 4.07
N SER A 280 26.24 -11.27 5.19
CA SER A 280 25.10 -11.73 5.99
C SER A 280 24.15 -10.61 6.41
N LYS A 281 24.66 -9.42 6.72
CA LYS A 281 23.84 -8.25 7.08
C LYS A 281 22.77 -7.87 6.06
N PHE A 282 22.90 -8.29 4.81
CA PHE A 282 21.95 -7.99 3.75
C PHE A 282 20.82 -9.01 3.60
N GLY A 283 20.65 -9.90 4.56
CA GLY A 283 19.53 -10.85 4.58
C GLY A 283 19.46 -11.72 3.33
N ASP A 284 18.26 -11.87 2.78
CA ASP A 284 17.97 -12.79 1.66
C ASP A 284 17.55 -12.11 0.36
N ILE A 285 17.47 -10.76 0.29
CA ILE A 285 17.04 -10.03 -0.92
C ILE A 285 18.15 -9.95 -1.98
N PHE A 286 17.74 -9.80 -3.24
CA PHE A 286 18.62 -9.52 -4.35
C PHE A 286 19.13 -8.07 -4.34
N ASP A 287 20.14 -7.74 -5.12
CA ASP A 287 20.61 -6.36 -5.35
C ASP A 287 20.32 -5.85 -6.76
N HIS A 288 19.82 -6.70 -7.67
CA HIS A 288 19.36 -6.30 -8.98
C HIS A 288 18.25 -7.23 -9.51
N HIS A 289 17.33 -6.65 -10.30
CA HIS A 289 16.30 -7.35 -11.04
C HIS A 289 16.13 -6.70 -12.43
N SER A 290 15.89 -7.55 -13.42
CA SER A 290 15.48 -7.17 -14.77
C SER A 290 14.29 -8.04 -15.15
N VAL A 291 13.10 -7.46 -15.25
CA VAL A 291 11.85 -8.21 -15.48
C VAL A 291 11.20 -7.75 -16.77
N VAL A 292 10.73 -8.70 -17.56
CA VAL A 292 9.88 -8.48 -18.72
C VAL A 292 8.47 -8.94 -18.40
N TYR A 293 7.49 -8.04 -18.51
CA TYR A 293 6.07 -8.37 -18.45
C TYR A 293 5.49 -8.36 -19.85
N GLU A 294 4.75 -9.37 -20.23
CA GLU A 294 4.13 -9.53 -21.54
C GLU A 294 2.61 -9.39 -21.43
N TYR A 295 2.04 -8.48 -22.20
CA TYR A 295 0.61 -8.21 -22.24
C TYR A 295 -0.05 -8.85 -23.46
N GLU A 296 -1.27 -9.32 -23.34
CA GLU A 296 -2.04 -9.98 -24.40
C GLU A 296 -2.17 -9.11 -25.67
N THR A 297 -2.30 -7.80 -25.47
CA THR A 297 -2.43 -6.83 -26.56
C THR A 297 -1.11 -6.48 -27.28
N GLY A 298 -0.01 -7.14 -26.89
CA GLY A 298 1.30 -7.05 -27.52
C GLY A 298 2.37 -6.21 -26.82
N PRO A 299 2.06 -5.16 -26.03
CA PRO A 299 3.06 -4.37 -25.33
C PRO A 299 3.93 -5.19 -24.39
N ARG A 300 5.21 -4.81 -24.31
CA ARG A 300 6.16 -5.34 -23.32
C ARG A 300 6.59 -4.25 -22.36
N VAL A 301 6.72 -4.64 -21.08
CA VAL A 301 7.22 -3.75 -20.03
C VAL A 301 8.56 -4.29 -19.52
N TYR A 302 9.55 -3.41 -19.51
CA TYR A 302 10.91 -3.69 -19.04
C TYR A 302 11.12 -2.96 -17.71
N ALA A 303 11.15 -3.72 -16.62
CA ALA A 303 11.33 -3.19 -15.27
C ALA A 303 12.77 -3.49 -14.80
N LEU A 304 13.60 -2.46 -14.75
CA LEU A 304 15.03 -2.56 -14.50
C LEU A 304 15.37 -1.89 -13.17
N THR A 305 15.91 -2.62 -12.21
CA THR A 305 16.25 -2.05 -10.92
C THR A 305 17.53 -2.63 -10.33
N ARG A 306 18.32 -1.76 -9.69
CA ARG A 306 19.60 -2.13 -9.07
C ARG A 306 19.90 -1.21 -7.89
N GLN A 307 20.47 -1.80 -6.84
CA GLN A 307 20.95 -1.09 -5.67
C GLN A 307 22.40 -1.48 -5.35
N GLN A 308 23.34 -0.92 -6.11
CA GLN A 308 24.76 -1.25 -6.05
C GLN A 308 25.62 0.02 -6.00
N SER A 309 26.71 -0.02 -5.22
CA SER A 309 27.69 1.06 -5.12
C SER A 309 28.52 1.19 -6.40
N GLY A 310 28.97 2.41 -6.71
CA GLY A 310 29.90 2.65 -7.81
C GLY A 310 29.32 2.48 -9.21
N CYS A 311 27.99 2.35 -9.32
CA CYS A 311 27.30 2.11 -10.58
C CYS A 311 26.48 3.34 -11.01
N PHE A 312 26.07 3.39 -12.28
CA PHE A 312 25.18 4.43 -12.80
C PHE A 312 23.87 4.46 -12.01
N ASN A 313 23.46 5.65 -11.55
CA ASN A 313 22.20 5.90 -10.87
C ASN A 313 21.23 6.65 -11.77
N GLY A 314 19.96 6.25 -11.74
CA GLY A 314 18.90 6.90 -12.51
C GLY A 314 17.53 6.36 -12.11
N VAL A 315 16.55 7.26 -12.00
CA VAL A 315 15.15 6.92 -11.74
C VAL A 315 14.30 7.62 -12.79
N TYR A 316 13.83 6.85 -13.76
CA TYR A 316 13.05 7.36 -14.90
C TYR A 316 12.18 6.27 -15.52
N ALA A 317 11.20 6.71 -16.32
CA ALA A 317 10.38 5.83 -17.14
C ALA A 317 10.19 6.43 -18.54
N THR A 318 10.13 5.56 -19.56
CA THR A 318 9.78 5.92 -20.92
C THR A 318 8.66 5.02 -21.44
N VAL A 319 7.59 5.62 -21.93
CA VAL A 319 6.48 4.93 -22.59
C VAL A 319 6.61 5.17 -24.07
N PHE A 320 6.88 4.13 -24.84
CA PHE A 320 7.03 4.18 -26.29
C PHE A 320 5.68 3.87 -26.95
N GLY A 321 5.21 4.79 -27.75
CA GLY A 321 4.00 4.65 -28.54
C GLY A 321 4.28 4.68 -30.04
N THR A 322 3.23 4.40 -30.85
CA THR A 322 3.35 4.37 -32.33
C THR A 322 3.52 5.77 -32.94
N LYS A 323 3.13 6.86 -32.25
CA LYS A 323 3.20 8.26 -32.71
C LYS A 323 4.17 9.12 -31.93
N GLY A 324 4.71 8.63 -30.82
CA GLY A 324 5.59 9.39 -29.94
C GLY A 324 5.91 8.64 -28.66
N GLN A 325 6.38 9.36 -27.64
CA GLN A 325 6.78 8.77 -26.36
C GLN A 325 6.50 9.74 -25.20
N LEU A 326 6.13 9.18 -24.05
CA LEU A 326 6.13 9.91 -22.78
C LEU A 326 7.42 9.58 -22.03
N ARG A 327 8.17 10.58 -21.60
CA ARG A 327 9.35 10.45 -20.73
C ARG A 327 9.05 11.06 -19.37
N ARG A 328 9.38 10.35 -18.28
CA ARG A 328 9.20 10.80 -16.89
C ARG A 328 10.47 10.58 -16.07
N GLY A 329 10.73 11.50 -15.15
CA GLY A 329 11.90 11.43 -14.25
C GLY A 329 13.20 11.82 -14.94
N GLY A 330 14.34 11.53 -14.27
CA GLY A 330 15.63 11.99 -14.77
C GLY A 330 15.75 13.51 -14.77
N ASN A 331 16.17 14.07 -15.89
CA ASN A 331 16.28 15.52 -16.07
C ASN A 331 14.90 16.12 -16.44
N LYS A 332 14.43 17.13 -15.68
CA LYS A 332 13.15 17.81 -15.97
C LYS A 332 13.02 18.35 -17.39
N LYS A 333 14.13 18.82 -18.00
CA LYS A 333 14.14 19.27 -19.40
C LYS A 333 13.90 18.15 -20.42
N GLN A 334 14.02 16.91 -19.98
CA GLN A 334 13.83 15.70 -20.81
C GLN A 334 12.54 14.95 -20.47
N SER A 335 11.69 15.50 -19.59
CA SER A 335 10.40 14.92 -19.22
C SER A 335 9.29 15.59 -20.03
N GLY A 336 8.29 14.80 -20.47
CA GLY A 336 7.16 15.28 -21.26
C GLY A 336 6.82 14.33 -22.42
N ILE A 337 5.93 14.76 -23.30
CA ILE A 337 5.54 14.03 -24.51
C ILE A 337 6.35 14.53 -25.69
N PHE A 338 6.96 13.61 -26.41
CA PHE A 338 7.82 13.84 -27.56
C PHE A 338 7.25 13.09 -28.77
N ASP A 339 7.40 13.67 -29.98
CA ASP A 339 7.13 12.94 -31.22
C ASP A 339 8.25 11.96 -31.59
N ASN A 340 8.06 11.23 -32.71
CA ASN A 340 9.05 10.25 -33.19
C ASN A 340 10.34 10.89 -33.73
N GLN A 341 10.37 12.21 -33.94
CA GLN A 341 11.56 12.99 -34.29
C GLN A 341 12.29 13.49 -33.05
N GLY A 342 11.76 13.22 -31.85
CA GLY A 342 12.34 13.65 -30.57
C GLY A 342 12.04 15.11 -30.20
N MET A 343 11.08 15.75 -30.89
CA MET A 343 10.64 17.10 -30.57
C MET A 343 9.63 17.10 -29.43
N LEU A 344 9.83 17.96 -28.43
CA LEU A 344 8.92 18.14 -27.32
C LEU A 344 7.59 18.72 -27.81
N LYS A 345 6.48 18.01 -27.56
CA LYS A 345 5.12 18.43 -27.88
C LYS A 345 4.39 19.00 -26.68
N TRP A 346 4.62 18.40 -25.51
CA TRP A 346 3.97 18.83 -24.28
C TRP A 346 4.86 18.50 -23.06
N GLN A 347 4.78 19.34 -22.07
CA GLN A 347 5.42 19.15 -20.77
C GLN A 347 4.45 19.51 -19.66
N ALA A 348 4.40 18.70 -18.62
CA ALA A 348 3.58 18.98 -17.44
C ALA A 348 4.03 20.30 -16.77
N PRO A 349 3.09 21.15 -16.34
CA PRO A 349 3.42 22.33 -15.54
C PRO A 349 4.08 21.91 -14.22
N THR A 350 4.88 22.80 -13.67
CA THR A 350 5.49 22.57 -12.34
C THR A 350 4.40 22.57 -11.28
N GLU A 351 4.34 21.51 -10.48
CA GLU A 351 3.40 21.44 -9.37
C GLU A 351 3.81 22.39 -8.23
N SER A 352 2.85 23.08 -7.67
CA SER A 352 3.04 23.98 -6.52
C SER A 352 3.13 23.21 -5.21
N GLU A 353 2.58 21.99 -5.15
CA GLU A 353 2.55 21.17 -3.95
C GLU A 353 3.08 19.77 -4.25
N MET A 354 3.60 19.13 -3.21
CA MET A 354 4.09 17.76 -3.31
C MET A 354 2.91 16.77 -3.38
N PRO A 355 2.92 15.80 -4.30
CA PRO A 355 1.87 14.78 -4.42
C PRO A 355 1.60 13.99 -3.12
N GLU A 356 2.61 13.89 -2.27
CA GLU A 356 2.51 13.26 -0.94
C GLU A 356 1.54 13.99 -0.01
N VAL A 357 1.30 15.26 -0.22
CA VAL A 357 0.39 16.09 0.57
C VAL A 357 -1.04 15.97 0.04
N ASN A 358 -1.21 15.95 -1.28
CA ASN A 358 -2.51 15.94 -1.94
C ASN A 358 -3.37 14.74 -1.54
N ARG A 359 -2.78 13.55 -1.36
CA ARG A 359 -3.53 12.34 -0.96
C ARG A 359 -4.24 12.49 0.39
N TYR A 360 -3.69 13.22 1.34
CA TYR A 360 -4.35 13.50 2.63
C TYR A 360 -5.46 14.53 2.47
N ARG A 361 -5.23 15.56 1.65
CA ARG A 361 -6.27 16.56 1.33
C ARG A 361 -7.47 15.89 0.67
N ASP A 362 -7.23 15.07 -0.36
CA ASP A 362 -8.28 14.34 -1.08
C ASP A 362 -9.02 13.39 -0.13
N MET A 363 -8.29 12.67 0.76
CA MET A 363 -8.87 11.78 1.76
C MET A 363 -9.80 12.52 2.72
N PHE A 364 -9.35 13.63 3.31
CA PHE A 364 -10.16 14.38 4.28
C PHE A 364 -11.36 15.04 3.62
N ALA A 365 -11.19 15.58 2.41
CA ALA A 365 -12.30 16.13 1.64
C ALA A 365 -13.35 15.06 1.30
N ALA A 366 -12.93 13.87 0.88
CA ALA A 366 -13.81 12.74 0.59
C ALA A 366 -14.56 12.26 1.84
N MET A 367 -13.89 12.22 3.00
CA MET A 367 -14.52 11.87 4.28
C MET A 367 -15.59 12.91 4.67
N GLN A 368 -15.30 14.20 4.58
CA GLN A 368 -16.23 15.28 4.89
C GLN A 368 -17.43 15.29 3.94
N ALA A 369 -17.22 15.02 2.65
CA ALA A 369 -18.26 14.94 1.65
C ALA A 369 -19.11 13.66 1.72
N GLY A 370 -18.70 12.66 2.52
CA GLY A 370 -19.34 11.35 2.57
C GLY A 370 -19.19 10.53 1.27
N THR A 371 -18.17 10.84 0.46
CA THR A 371 -17.84 10.18 -0.81
C THR A 371 -16.48 9.47 -0.70
N PRO A 372 -16.37 8.34 0.00
CA PRO A 372 -15.10 7.72 0.35
C PRO A 372 -14.31 7.28 -0.87
N ILE A 373 -12.99 7.52 -0.83
CA ILE A 373 -12.03 7.00 -1.81
C ILE A 373 -11.77 5.53 -1.51
N ASN A 374 -11.63 4.70 -2.54
CA ASN A 374 -11.20 3.31 -2.39
C ASN A 374 -10.18 2.91 -3.45
N ASP A 375 -8.90 2.94 -3.07
CA ASP A 375 -7.77 2.58 -3.92
C ASP A 375 -7.40 1.09 -3.83
N SER A 376 -8.14 0.27 -3.10
CA SER A 376 -7.73 -1.11 -2.76
C SER A 376 -7.43 -1.98 -3.97
N LEU A 377 -8.25 -1.89 -5.03
CA LEU A 377 -8.04 -2.66 -6.25
C LEU A 377 -6.75 -2.29 -6.98
N THR A 378 -6.55 -0.99 -7.16
CA THR A 378 -5.34 -0.43 -7.79
C THR A 378 -4.08 -0.83 -7.03
N MET A 379 -4.11 -0.63 -5.72
CA MET A 379 -2.99 -0.95 -4.82
C MET A 379 -2.64 -2.43 -4.85
N ALA A 380 -3.66 -3.29 -4.81
CA ALA A 380 -3.50 -4.73 -4.83
C ALA A 380 -2.88 -5.20 -6.17
N ARG A 381 -3.38 -4.71 -7.31
CA ARG A 381 -2.85 -5.03 -8.63
C ARG A 381 -1.41 -4.58 -8.81
N SER A 382 -1.10 -3.35 -8.43
CA SER A 382 0.27 -2.82 -8.53
C SER A 382 1.25 -3.59 -7.64
N SER A 383 0.83 -3.98 -6.43
CA SER A 383 1.64 -4.82 -5.55
C SER A 383 1.83 -6.22 -6.14
N MET A 384 0.77 -6.79 -6.74
CA MET A 384 0.84 -8.13 -7.36
C MET A 384 1.75 -8.14 -8.60
N LEU A 385 1.77 -7.07 -9.41
CA LEU A 385 2.74 -6.93 -10.52
C LEU A 385 4.18 -7.05 -10.00
N ALA A 386 4.50 -6.37 -8.91
CA ALA A 386 5.83 -6.43 -8.33
C ALA A 386 6.16 -7.81 -7.73
N ILE A 387 5.18 -8.46 -7.09
CA ILE A 387 5.31 -9.82 -6.57
C ILE A 387 5.53 -10.83 -7.70
N LEU A 388 4.77 -10.74 -8.80
CA LEU A 388 4.97 -11.57 -10.00
C LEU A 388 6.41 -11.43 -10.55
N GLY A 389 6.90 -10.20 -10.67
CA GLY A 389 8.28 -9.95 -11.14
C GLY A 389 9.34 -10.54 -10.20
N ARG A 390 9.14 -10.44 -8.88
CA ARG A 390 10.00 -11.10 -7.91
C ARG A 390 9.95 -12.61 -8.04
N MET A 391 8.76 -13.19 -8.14
CA MET A 391 8.61 -14.64 -8.33
C MET A 391 9.39 -15.11 -9.57
N ALA A 392 9.25 -14.39 -10.70
CA ALA A 392 9.96 -14.70 -11.93
C ALA A 392 11.49 -14.65 -11.77
N THR A 393 12.03 -13.61 -11.13
CA THR A 393 13.48 -13.47 -10.95
C THR A 393 14.06 -14.40 -9.90
N HIS A 394 13.33 -14.67 -8.80
CA HIS A 394 13.78 -15.58 -7.75
C HIS A 394 13.80 -17.04 -8.21
N SER A 395 12.84 -17.44 -9.04
CA SER A 395 12.78 -18.82 -9.58
C SER A 395 13.57 -18.99 -10.88
N GLY A 396 13.80 -17.91 -11.65
CA GLY A 396 14.34 -17.99 -13.02
C GLY A 396 13.34 -18.58 -14.02
N GLN A 397 12.06 -18.66 -13.66
CA GLN A 397 11.02 -19.24 -14.49
C GLN A 397 10.14 -18.14 -15.12
N ARG A 398 9.45 -18.50 -16.20
CA ARG A 398 8.31 -17.75 -16.72
C ARG A 398 7.09 -18.13 -15.86
N ILE A 399 6.43 -17.12 -15.31
CA ILE A 399 5.27 -17.30 -14.43
C ILE A 399 4.10 -16.50 -15.01
N THR A 400 2.94 -17.13 -15.13
CA THR A 400 1.71 -16.46 -15.56
C THR A 400 1.11 -15.64 -14.42
N TRP A 401 0.28 -14.67 -14.77
CA TRP A 401 -0.46 -13.90 -13.78
C TRP A 401 -1.37 -14.80 -12.92
N GLU A 402 -2.05 -15.74 -13.55
CA GLU A 402 -2.95 -16.67 -12.91
C GLU A 402 -2.22 -17.58 -11.89
N GLU A 403 -1.07 -18.12 -12.25
CA GLU A 403 -0.24 -18.93 -11.34
C GLU A 403 0.21 -18.11 -10.14
N ALA A 404 0.73 -16.91 -10.37
CA ALA A 404 1.18 -16.01 -9.31
C ALA A 404 0.00 -15.58 -8.42
N TRP A 405 -1.15 -15.27 -9.01
CA TRP A 405 -2.36 -14.88 -8.29
C TRP A 405 -2.94 -16.01 -7.44
N ALA A 406 -2.90 -17.24 -7.95
CA ALA A 406 -3.40 -18.43 -7.26
C ALA A 406 -2.44 -18.96 -6.19
N SER A 407 -1.19 -18.52 -6.17
CA SER A 407 -0.20 -18.99 -5.20
C SER A 407 -0.71 -18.86 -3.77
N ASN A 408 -0.52 -19.92 -2.98
CA ASN A 408 -0.84 -19.95 -1.55
C ASN A 408 0.41 -19.85 -0.66
N LYS A 409 1.56 -19.54 -1.25
CA LYS A 409 2.80 -19.38 -0.51
C LYS A 409 2.73 -18.13 0.37
N VAL A 410 2.77 -18.34 1.68
CA VAL A 410 2.74 -17.30 2.71
C VAL A 410 4.17 -17.04 3.18
N LEU A 411 4.57 -15.79 3.18
CA LEU A 411 5.85 -15.33 3.72
C LEU A 411 5.62 -14.74 5.12
N ALA A 412 5.49 -15.60 6.12
CA ALA A 412 5.20 -15.19 7.50
C ALA A 412 5.91 -16.10 8.51
N PRO A 413 6.23 -15.61 9.72
CA PRO A 413 6.63 -16.46 10.84
C PRO A 413 5.43 -17.27 11.36
N GLU A 414 5.67 -18.34 12.08
CA GLU A 414 4.61 -19.12 12.73
C GLU A 414 3.87 -18.30 13.81
N ARG A 415 4.60 -17.42 14.50
CA ARG A 415 4.03 -16.51 15.50
C ARG A 415 4.81 -15.20 15.56
N TYR A 416 4.13 -14.12 15.97
CA TYR A 416 4.73 -12.81 16.21
C TYR A 416 5.11 -12.65 17.66
N ASP A 417 6.34 -13.02 17.97
CA ASP A 417 6.92 -12.95 19.31
C ASP A 417 8.43 -12.70 19.18
N TRP A 418 9.02 -11.92 20.08
CA TRP A 418 10.43 -11.58 20.01
C TRP A 418 11.35 -12.80 20.14
N ALA A 419 10.92 -13.85 20.85
CA ALA A 419 11.65 -15.10 20.99
C ALA A 419 11.32 -16.13 19.88
N ALA A 420 10.42 -15.81 18.96
CA ALA A 420 10.11 -16.70 17.83
C ALA A 420 11.15 -16.60 16.72
N ASN A 421 11.34 -17.67 15.98
CA ASN A 421 12.17 -17.65 14.78
C ASN A 421 11.41 -16.95 13.62
N PRO A 422 12.07 -16.00 12.91
CA PRO A 422 11.53 -15.49 11.65
C PRO A 422 11.57 -16.58 10.54
N PRO A 423 10.89 -16.35 9.39
CA PRO A 423 10.78 -17.37 8.33
C PRO A 423 12.11 -17.77 7.71
N VAL A 424 13.11 -16.93 7.74
CA VAL A 424 14.45 -17.22 7.23
C VAL A 424 15.45 -17.06 8.37
N MET A 425 16.20 -18.13 8.67
CA MET A 425 17.23 -18.15 9.69
C MET A 425 18.62 -18.22 9.03
N PRO A 426 19.66 -17.63 9.63
CA PRO A 426 21.01 -17.80 9.12
C PRO A 426 21.46 -19.26 9.28
N ASN A 427 22.31 -19.73 8.37
CA ASN A 427 22.99 -21.00 8.50
C ASN A 427 24.11 -20.94 9.60
N PRO A 428 24.79 -22.05 9.93
CA PRO A 428 25.87 -22.05 10.95
C PRO A 428 27.01 -21.06 10.66
N ASP A 429 27.24 -20.70 9.39
CA ASP A 429 28.22 -19.70 8.97
C ASP A 429 27.73 -18.26 9.09
N GLY A 430 26.49 -18.05 9.56
CA GLY A 430 25.86 -16.75 9.72
C GLY A 430 25.24 -16.18 8.43
N ASN A 431 25.22 -16.92 7.31
CA ASN A 431 24.66 -16.46 6.05
C ASN A 431 23.19 -16.85 5.89
N TYR A 432 22.37 -15.94 5.38
CA TYR A 432 20.98 -16.24 5.09
C TYR A 432 20.84 -16.99 3.76
N PRO A 433 20.06 -18.10 3.74
CA PRO A 433 19.62 -18.70 2.49
C PRO A 433 18.91 -17.64 1.63
N HIS A 434 19.32 -17.48 0.39
CA HIS A 434 18.72 -16.55 -0.56
C HIS A 434 18.21 -17.30 -1.78
N PRO A 435 17.29 -16.72 -2.56
CA PRO A 435 16.79 -17.37 -3.76
C PRO A 435 17.90 -17.70 -4.77
N ILE A 436 17.78 -18.87 -5.41
CA ILE A 436 18.69 -19.32 -6.47
C ILE A 436 17.84 -19.59 -7.71
N PRO A 437 17.97 -18.79 -8.79
CA PRO A 437 17.25 -19.03 -10.04
C PRO A 437 17.50 -20.43 -10.59
N GLY A 438 16.46 -21.09 -11.04
CA GLY A 438 16.50 -22.50 -11.48
C GLY A 438 16.28 -23.52 -10.35
N VAL A 439 16.38 -23.11 -9.08
CA VAL A 439 16.27 -24.00 -7.91
C VAL A 439 15.10 -23.60 -6.99
N THR A 440 14.95 -22.29 -6.75
CA THR A 440 13.96 -21.79 -5.77
C THR A 440 12.53 -21.95 -6.26
N GLN A 441 11.70 -22.63 -5.47
CA GLN A 441 10.26 -22.73 -5.71
C GLN A 441 9.55 -21.49 -5.13
N VAL A 442 8.69 -20.84 -5.94
CA VAL A 442 8.03 -19.58 -5.58
C VAL A 442 6.50 -19.63 -5.59
N LEU A 443 5.93 -20.70 -6.17
CA LEU A 443 4.50 -20.98 -6.23
C LEU A 443 4.04 -21.92 -5.14
#